data_c9cf47a9d1019b7976d776142f7de9b3
#
_entry.id   c9cf47a9d1019b7976d776142f7de9b3
#
_cell.length_a   1.000
_cell.length_b   1.000
_cell.length_c   1.000
_cell.angle_alpha   90.00
_cell.angle_beta   90.00
_cell.angle_gamma   90.00
#
_symmetry.space_group_name_H-M   'P 1'
#
loop_
_entity.id
_entity.type
_entity.pdbx_description
1 polymer ?
#
loop_
_entity_poly.entity_id
_entity_poly.type
_entity_poly.pdbx_seq_one_letter_code
_entity_poly.pdbx_strand_id
1 'polypeptide(L)'
;AVKSGAKFNKDMILAQMKEFYTQCELYEMTGCVHTAKLFVSEDKFYIGEDIAQHNTIDKAVGKAVLDGANLANSFLMVSGRLSSEMVVKAVMHGIPALISRTAPTSLGVVIARKFELTLCGFARGENINVYSGEERIYE
;
A
#
# COMPACT_ATOMS: atom_id res chain seq x y z
N ALA A 1 10.63 -12.49 -6.47
CA ALA A 1 10.52 -12.04 -5.07
C ALA A 1 10.88 -10.56 -4.92
N VAL A 2 10.25 -9.88 -4.00
CA VAL A 2 10.60 -8.51 -3.65
C VAL A 2 11.94 -8.51 -2.94
N LYS A 3 12.91 -7.81 -3.50
CA LYS A 3 14.28 -7.73 -2.95
C LYS A 3 14.53 -6.32 -2.45
N SER A 4 14.13 -6.05 -1.23
CA SER A 4 14.34 -4.74 -0.63
C SER A 4 14.75 -4.87 0.82
N GLY A 5 15.75 -4.08 1.22
CA GLY A 5 16.14 -3.93 2.62
C GLY A 5 15.37 -2.83 3.34
N ALA A 6 14.30 -2.33 2.74
CA ALA A 6 13.50 -1.26 3.31
C ALA A 6 12.92 -1.65 4.67
N LYS A 7 12.89 -0.67 5.57
CA LYS A 7 12.32 -0.82 6.91
C LYS A 7 11.34 0.34 7.14
N PHE A 8 10.19 0.02 7.74
CA PHE A 8 9.15 1.02 7.96
C PHE A 8 8.75 1.05 9.44
N ASN A 9 8.67 2.25 9.99
CA ASN A 9 8.23 2.45 11.37
C ASN A 9 6.72 2.27 11.45
N LYS A 10 6.27 1.42 12.37
CA LYS A 10 4.86 1.12 12.58
C LYS A 10 4.03 2.37 12.88
N ASP A 11 4.52 3.23 13.77
CA ASP A 11 3.78 4.44 14.16
C ASP A 11 3.66 5.42 12.99
N MET A 12 4.69 5.53 12.16
CA MET A 12 4.65 6.36 10.96
C MET A 12 3.59 5.83 9.98
N ILE A 13 3.55 4.52 9.75
CA ILE A 13 2.55 3.91 8.88
C ILE A 13 1.14 4.18 9.39
N LEU A 14 0.91 4.01 10.69
CA LEU A 14 -0.41 4.25 11.28
C LEU A 14 -0.83 5.71 11.19
N ALA A 15 0.10 6.64 11.40
CA ALA A 15 -0.17 8.08 11.26
C ALA A 15 -0.54 8.43 9.82
N GLN A 16 0.18 7.91 8.84
CA GLN A 16 -0.10 8.14 7.43
C GLN A 16 -1.41 7.48 7.00
N MET A 17 -1.72 6.31 7.53
CA MET A 17 -2.98 5.63 7.24
C MET A 17 -4.18 6.41 7.77
N LYS A 18 -4.07 7.00 8.96
CA LYS A 18 -5.13 7.82 9.54
C LYS A 18 -5.45 9.01 8.63
N GLU A 19 -4.42 9.71 8.16
CA GLU A 19 -4.60 10.83 7.24
C GLU A 19 -5.20 10.39 5.92
N PHE A 20 -4.65 9.31 5.36
CA PHE A 20 -5.15 8.72 4.10
C PHE A 20 -6.61 8.34 4.19
N TYR A 21 -7.00 7.67 5.27
CA TYR A 21 -8.38 7.24 5.47
C TYR A 21 -9.36 8.40 5.59
N THR A 22 -8.97 9.47 6.29
CA THR A 22 -9.79 10.67 6.39
C THR A 22 -10.03 11.27 5.00
N GLN A 23 -9.02 11.30 4.16
CA GLN A 23 -9.14 11.76 2.78
C GLN A 23 -10.05 10.85 1.96
N CYS A 24 -9.92 9.54 2.12
CA CYS A 24 -10.76 8.56 1.41
C CYS A 24 -12.23 8.69 1.77
N GLU A 25 -12.57 8.95 3.03
CA GLU A 25 -13.95 9.17 3.45
C GLU A 25 -14.58 10.35 2.70
N LEU A 26 -13.82 11.42 2.48
CA LEU A 26 -14.30 12.56 1.70
C LEU A 26 -14.58 12.17 0.25
N TYR A 27 -13.74 11.35 -0.36
CA TYR A 27 -13.94 10.88 -1.74
C TYR A 27 -15.13 9.94 -1.84
N GLU A 28 -15.34 9.05 -0.88
CA GLU A 28 -16.49 8.13 -0.87
C GLU A 28 -17.81 8.89 -0.82
N MET A 29 -17.85 10.01 -0.12
CA MET A 29 -19.04 10.87 -0.08
C MET A 29 -19.36 11.51 -1.42
N THR A 30 -18.39 11.63 -2.32
CA THR A 30 -18.54 12.34 -3.58
C THR A 30 -18.64 11.46 -4.81
N GLY A 31 -18.39 10.12 -4.73
CA GLY A 31 -18.57 9.31 -5.91
C GLY A 31 -17.83 7.99 -6.03
N CYS A 32 -17.59 7.28 -4.95
CA CYS A 32 -17.13 5.88 -5.02
C CYS A 32 -15.80 5.67 -5.77
N VAL A 33 -14.86 6.58 -5.63
CA VAL A 33 -13.54 6.46 -6.24
C VAL A 33 -12.61 5.71 -5.28
N HIS A 34 -11.87 4.74 -5.82
CA HIS A 34 -10.80 4.07 -5.08
C HIS A 34 -9.53 4.92 -5.16
N THR A 35 -8.70 4.84 -4.14
CA THR A 35 -7.48 5.63 -4.05
C THR A 35 -6.30 4.76 -3.62
N ALA A 36 -5.15 5.00 -4.23
CA ALA A 36 -3.87 4.45 -3.79
C ALA A 36 -2.90 5.61 -3.55
N LYS A 37 -2.12 5.51 -2.49
CA LYS A 37 -1.12 6.52 -2.13
C LYS A 37 0.22 5.82 -2.01
N LEU A 38 1.11 6.13 -2.95
CA LEU A 38 2.45 5.54 -3.00
C LEU A 38 3.45 6.51 -2.38
N PHE A 39 4.03 6.11 -1.25
CA PHE A 39 5.07 6.88 -0.58
C PHE A 39 6.43 6.42 -1.07
N VAL A 40 7.20 7.32 -1.63
CA VAL A 40 8.60 7.05 -2.03
C VAL A 40 9.58 7.50 -0.95
N SER A 41 9.10 8.31 0.00
CA SER A 41 9.79 8.68 1.25
C SER A 41 8.70 9.02 2.27
N GLU A 42 9.09 9.37 3.50
CA GLU A 42 8.11 9.71 4.55
C GLU A 42 7.25 10.92 4.20
N ASP A 43 7.78 11.84 3.41
CA ASP A 43 7.13 13.11 3.09
C ASP A 43 6.80 13.30 1.60
N LYS A 44 7.14 12.33 0.74
CA LYS A 44 6.86 12.43 -0.69
C LYS A 44 6.01 11.26 -1.17
N PHE A 45 4.89 11.56 -1.83
CA PHE A 45 3.94 10.55 -2.26
C PHE A 45 3.29 10.91 -3.59
N TYR A 46 2.68 9.90 -4.21
CA TYR A 46 1.92 10.01 -5.44
C TYR A 46 0.56 9.35 -5.26
N ILE A 47 -0.49 9.98 -5.76
CA ILE A 47 -1.87 9.50 -5.60
C ILE A 47 -2.40 9.01 -6.94
N GLY A 48 -3.02 7.83 -6.94
CA GLY A 48 -3.79 7.30 -8.06
C GLY A 48 -5.25 7.13 -7.64
N GLU A 49 -6.17 7.59 -8.46
CA GLU A 49 -7.61 7.47 -8.23
C GLU A 49 -8.27 6.85 -9.44
N ASP A 50 -9.20 5.91 -9.21
CA ASP A 50 -9.93 5.25 -10.29
C ASP A 50 -11.16 4.55 -9.72
N ILE A 51 -12.18 4.36 -10.56
CA ILE A 51 -13.34 3.55 -10.22
C ILE A 51 -12.91 2.08 -10.05
N ALA A 52 -11.99 1.61 -10.88
CA ALA A 52 -11.42 0.27 -10.76
C ALA A 52 -10.23 0.30 -9.81
N GLN A 53 -10.32 -0.43 -8.70
CA GLN A 53 -9.32 -0.41 -7.63
C GLN A 53 -7.91 -0.74 -8.14
N HIS A 54 -7.77 -1.76 -8.99
CA HIS A 54 -6.45 -2.17 -9.47
C HIS A 54 -5.75 -1.11 -10.32
N ASN A 55 -6.50 -0.23 -10.98
CA ASN A 55 -5.93 0.87 -11.77
C ASN A 55 -5.32 1.96 -10.89
N THR A 56 -5.72 2.06 -9.63
CA THR A 56 -5.17 3.08 -8.72
C THR A 56 -3.68 2.92 -8.50
N ILE A 57 -3.23 1.68 -8.39
CA ILE A 57 -1.80 1.36 -8.22
C ILE A 57 -1.03 1.78 -9.47
N ASP A 58 -1.53 1.40 -10.65
CA ASP A 58 -0.87 1.72 -11.91
C ASP A 58 -0.76 3.24 -12.12
N LYS A 59 -1.78 3.99 -11.73
CA LYS A 59 -1.77 5.45 -11.83
C LYS A 59 -0.75 6.08 -10.88
N ALA A 60 -0.71 5.63 -9.62
CA ALA A 60 0.24 6.15 -8.64
C ALA A 60 1.69 5.83 -9.05
N VAL A 61 1.93 4.59 -9.47
CA VAL A 61 3.24 4.15 -9.93
C VAL A 61 3.65 4.91 -11.19
N GLY A 62 2.71 5.09 -12.15
CA GLY A 62 3.00 5.84 -13.36
C GLY A 62 3.48 7.25 -13.09
N LYS A 63 2.82 7.95 -12.16
CA LYS A 63 3.25 9.30 -11.74
C LYS A 63 4.65 9.29 -11.13
N ALA A 64 4.93 8.31 -10.27
CA ALA A 64 6.24 8.19 -9.63
C ALA A 64 7.35 7.93 -10.65
N VAL A 65 7.10 7.01 -11.59
CA VAL A 65 8.06 6.66 -12.65
C VAL A 65 8.34 7.87 -13.54
N LEU A 66 7.32 8.61 -13.94
CA LEU A 66 7.48 9.82 -14.76
C LEU A 66 8.31 10.88 -14.04
N ASP A 67 8.25 10.90 -12.72
CA ASP A 67 9.02 11.84 -11.89
C ASP A 67 10.42 11.32 -11.53
N GLY A 68 10.79 10.14 -12.03
CA GLY A 68 12.10 9.54 -11.80
C GLY A 68 12.28 8.96 -10.40
N ALA A 69 11.21 8.67 -9.67
CA ALA A 69 11.29 8.18 -8.32
C ALA A 69 11.78 6.73 -8.25
N ASN A 70 12.53 6.42 -7.20
CA ASN A 70 12.97 5.05 -6.92
C ASN A 70 11.96 4.36 -6.01
N LEU A 71 11.46 3.21 -6.44
CA LEU A 71 10.43 2.46 -5.71
C LEU A 71 11.01 1.44 -4.71
N ALA A 72 12.31 1.28 -4.62
CA ALA A 72 12.94 0.24 -3.80
C ALA A 72 12.63 0.37 -2.30
N ASN A 73 12.40 1.58 -1.82
CA ASN A 73 12.08 1.86 -0.42
C ASN A 73 10.68 2.46 -0.25
N SER A 74 9.80 2.20 -1.20
CA SER A 74 8.44 2.74 -1.20
C SER A 74 7.48 1.86 -0.38
N PHE A 75 6.34 2.44 -0.01
CA PHE A 75 5.23 1.67 0.50
C PHE A 75 3.93 2.23 -0.06
N LEU A 76 2.95 1.35 -0.21
CA LEU A 76 1.71 1.66 -0.90
C LEU A 76 0.53 1.49 0.04
N MET A 77 -0.30 2.52 0.17
CA MET A 77 -1.56 2.46 0.91
C MET A 77 -2.72 2.45 -0.08
N VAL A 78 -3.69 1.58 0.14
CA VAL A 78 -4.88 1.47 -0.70
C VAL A 78 -6.15 1.55 0.13
N SER A 79 -7.21 2.08 -0.45
CA SER A 79 -8.48 2.31 0.24
C SER A 79 -9.36 1.08 0.34
N GLY A 80 -9.11 0.06 -0.45
CA GLY A 80 -9.94 -1.12 -0.51
C GLY A 80 -9.26 -2.40 -0.06
N ARG A 81 -9.89 -3.53 -0.38
CA ARG A 81 -9.37 -4.85 -0.03
C ARG A 81 -8.03 -5.15 -0.68
N LEU A 82 -7.24 -5.93 0.03
CA LEU A 82 -5.94 -6.40 -0.48
C LEU A 82 -6.15 -7.72 -1.22
N SER A 83 -6.72 -7.63 -2.43
CA SER A 83 -6.97 -8.79 -3.29
C SER A 83 -5.66 -9.33 -3.88
N SER A 84 -5.71 -10.55 -4.42
CA SER A 84 -4.57 -11.14 -5.11
C SER A 84 -4.06 -10.25 -6.24
N GLU A 85 -4.96 -9.61 -6.97
CA GLU A 85 -4.62 -8.72 -8.07
C GLU A 85 -3.83 -7.50 -7.59
N MET A 86 -4.24 -6.90 -6.47
CA MET A 86 -3.53 -5.77 -5.86
C MET A 86 -2.14 -6.18 -5.40
N VAL A 87 -2.04 -7.36 -4.78
CA VAL A 87 -0.76 -7.90 -4.31
C VAL A 87 0.20 -8.15 -5.48
N VAL A 88 -0.30 -8.79 -6.56
CA VAL A 88 0.51 -9.04 -7.76
C VAL A 88 1.05 -7.75 -8.35
N LYS A 89 0.23 -6.72 -8.43
CA LYS A 89 0.67 -5.43 -8.97
C LYS A 89 1.78 -4.80 -8.12
N ALA A 90 1.66 -4.84 -6.81
CA ALA A 90 2.71 -4.32 -5.92
C ALA A 90 4.01 -5.09 -6.11
N VAL A 91 3.93 -6.42 -6.20
CA VAL A 91 5.10 -7.28 -6.44
C VAL A 91 5.75 -6.96 -7.77
N MET A 92 4.97 -6.83 -8.84
CA MET A 92 5.47 -6.56 -10.19
C MET A 92 6.20 -5.21 -10.28
N HIS A 93 5.76 -4.22 -9.53
CA HIS A 93 6.41 -2.92 -9.49
C HIS A 93 7.58 -2.84 -8.50
N GLY A 94 7.85 -3.92 -7.78
CA GLY A 94 8.95 -3.96 -6.82
C GLY A 94 8.70 -3.12 -5.56
N ILE A 95 7.44 -2.88 -5.22
CA ILE A 95 7.07 -2.12 -4.02
C ILE A 95 7.18 -3.05 -2.81
N PRO A 96 7.98 -2.70 -1.78
CA PRO A 96 8.22 -3.61 -0.66
C PRO A 96 7.04 -3.83 0.28
N ALA A 97 6.11 -2.88 0.38
CA ALA A 97 5.01 -2.98 1.33
C ALA A 97 3.70 -2.48 0.76
N LEU A 98 2.62 -3.21 1.07
CA LEU A 98 1.26 -2.88 0.68
C LEU A 98 0.38 -2.90 1.93
N ILE A 99 -0.31 -1.80 2.19
CA ILE A 99 -1.01 -1.58 3.46
C ILE A 99 -2.43 -1.11 3.20
N SER A 100 -3.37 -1.67 3.96
CA SER A 100 -4.76 -1.22 3.94
C SER A 100 -5.36 -1.24 5.35
N ARG A 101 -6.41 -0.48 5.51
CA ARG A 101 -7.24 -0.53 6.72
C ARG A 101 -8.16 -1.76 6.73
N THR A 102 -8.38 -2.39 5.59
CA THR A 102 -9.28 -3.53 5.43
C THR A 102 -8.52 -4.85 5.39
N ALA A 103 -9.26 -5.95 5.20
CA ALA A 103 -8.69 -7.29 5.21
C ALA A 103 -8.06 -7.66 3.86
N PRO A 104 -6.98 -8.45 3.87
CA PRO A 104 -6.52 -9.11 2.66
C PRO A 104 -7.38 -10.34 2.35
N THR A 105 -7.40 -10.73 1.08
CA THR A 105 -7.96 -12.03 0.70
C THR A 105 -6.99 -13.15 1.05
N SER A 106 -7.48 -14.37 1.21
CA SER A 106 -6.62 -15.53 1.48
C SER A 106 -5.57 -15.72 0.38
N LEU A 107 -5.97 -15.59 -0.87
CA LEU A 107 -5.05 -15.72 -2.00
C LEU A 107 -4.02 -14.59 -2.00
N GLY A 108 -4.43 -13.38 -1.65
CA GLY A 108 -3.51 -12.25 -1.53
C GLY A 108 -2.41 -12.51 -0.51
N VAL A 109 -2.75 -13.09 0.63
CA VAL A 109 -1.77 -13.45 1.67
C VAL A 109 -0.79 -14.51 1.15
N VAL A 110 -1.31 -15.55 0.47
CA VAL A 110 -0.46 -16.61 -0.09
C VAL A 110 0.56 -16.03 -1.08
N ILE A 111 0.12 -15.17 -1.97
CA ILE A 111 0.99 -14.55 -2.99
C ILE A 111 2.01 -13.63 -2.33
N ALA A 112 1.59 -12.83 -1.34
CA ALA A 112 2.51 -11.93 -0.63
C ALA A 112 3.64 -12.71 0.05
N ARG A 113 3.31 -13.81 0.70
CA ARG A 113 4.30 -14.68 1.36
C ARG A 113 5.25 -15.32 0.35
N LYS A 114 4.72 -15.77 -0.78
CA LYS A 114 5.53 -16.41 -1.83
C LYS A 114 6.55 -15.44 -2.42
N PHE A 115 6.17 -14.19 -2.62
CA PHE A 115 7.02 -13.17 -3.26
C PHE A 115 7.67 -12.21 -2.27
N GLU A 116 7.57 -12.50 -0.97
CA GLU A 116 8.23 -11.74 0.10
C GLU A 116 7.83 -10.27 0.15
N LEU A 117 6.56 -9.99 -0.18
CA LEU A 117 5.96 -8.66 -0.01
C LEU A 117 5.50 -8.48 1.43
N THR A 118 5.77 -7.32 2.01
CA THR A 118 5.18 -6.96 3.30
C THR A 118 3.74 -6.57 3.09
N LEU A 119 2.82 -7.33 3.69
CA LEU A 119 1.37 -7.14 3.54
C LEU A 119 0.75 -6.86 4.90
N CYS A 120 0.14 -5.70 5.05
CA CYS A 120 -0.49 -5.26 6.29
C CYS A 120 -1.96 -4.94 6.07
N GLY A 121 -2.82 -5.47 6.93
CA GLY A 121 -4.25 -5.18 6.92
C GLY A 121 -4.70 -4.63 8.26
N PHE A 122 -5.94 -4.16 8.31
CA PHE A 122 -6.55 -3.59 9.50
C PHE A 122 -5.69 -2.51 10.17
N ALA A 123 -4.99 -1.70 9.37
CA ALA A 123 -4.13 -0.62 9.85
C ALA A 123 -4.99 0.55 10.31
N ARG A 124 -5.33 0.57 11.60
CA ARG A 124 -6.19 1.61 12.19
C ARG A 124 -5.92 1.77 13.67
N GLY A 125 -6.03 3.00 14.17
CA GLY A 125 -5.74 3.31 15.56
C GLY A 125 -4.29 2.99 15.87
N GLU A 126 -4.05 2.15 16.87
CA GLU A 126 -2.72 1.70 17.27
C GLU A 126 -2.41 0.28 16.79
N ASN A 127 -3.34 -0.32 16.02
CA ASN A 127 -3.26 -1.72 15.62
C ASN A 127 -2.97 -1.86 14.13
N ILE A 128 -2.21 -2.90 13.82
CA ILE A 128 -1.93 -3.30 12.45
C ILE A 128 -1.68 -4.81 12.47
N ASN A 129 -2.25 -5.51 11.48
CA ASN A 129 -1.99 -6.93 11.31
C ASN A 129 -1.01 -7.12 10.17
N VAL A 130 0.12 -7.74 10.44
CA VAL A 130 1.14 -8.04 9.43
C VAL A 130 0.98 -9.51 9.02
N TYR A 131 0.58 -9.71 7.77
CA TYR A 131 0.32 -11.05 7.22
C TYR A 131 1.52 -11.66 6.53
N SER A 132 2.47 -10.84 6.11
CA SER A 132 3.67 -11.26 5.39
C SER A 132 4.75 -10.19 5.53
N GLY A 133 6.02 -10.60 5.47
CA GLY A 133 7.15 -9.67 5.44
C GLY A 133 7.30 -8.83 6.70
N GLU A 134 7.03 -9.39 7.85
CA GLU A 134 7.05 -8.69 9.14
C GLU A 134 8.41 -8.09 9.49
N GLU A 135 9.49 -8.60 8.92
CA GLU A 135 10.84 -8.11 9.15
C GLU A 135 11.06 -6.67 8.67
N ARG A 136 10.17 -6.15 7.81
CA ARG A 136 10.26 -4.76 7.35
C ARG A 136 9.54 -3.77 8.25
N ILE A 137 8.76 -4.25 9.21
CA ILE A 137 7.99 -3.39 10.12
C ILE A 137 8.68 -3.39 11.48
N TYR A 138 8.96 -2.19 12.00
CA TYR A 138 9.56 -2.05 13.33
C TYR A 138 8.83 -0.99 14.16
N GLU A 139 9.00 -1.10 15.46
CA GLU A 139 8.42 -0.15 16.43
C GLU A 139 9.42 0.97 16.83
#